data_620a6428b986eda1f9a7806897a81d6d
#
_entry.id   620a6428b986eda1f9a7806897a81d6d
#
_cell.length_a   1.000
_cell.length_b   1.000
_cell.length_c   1.000
_cell.angle_alpha   90.00
_cell.angle_beta   90.00
_cell.angle_gamma   90.00
#
_symmetry.space_group_name_H-M   'P 1'
#
loop_
_entity.id
_entity.type
_entity.pdbx_description
1 polymer ?
#
loop_
_entity_poly.entity_id
_entity_poly.type
_entity_poly.pdbx_seq_one_letter_code
_entity_poly.pdbx_strand_id
1 'polypeptide(L)'
;DDMDLDEHVIRVTGKGSKQRLVPVGGYACQALRRYLDEARPVLERRKRSGSAERRALFLNKRGCRLSRQSVWEVVKAAGERAHIAKPLHPHTLRHSFATHLIQGGADVRTVQELLGHASVTTTQIYTHVSPESLIEAYLTAHPRAR
;
A
#
# COMPACT_ATOMS: atom_id res chain seq x y z
N ASP A 1 8.56 -8.56 -9.00
CA ASP A 1 7.61 -9.64 -9.06
C ASP A 1 6.62 -9.73 -7.89
N ASP A 2 6.63 -8.72 -6.99
CA ASP A 2 5.64 -8.59 -5.93
C ASP A 2 4.50 -7.63 -6.28
N MET A 3 4.49 -7.12 -7.50
CA MET A 3 3.51 -6.14 -7.95
C MET A 3 3.03 -6.49 -9.35
N ASP A 4 1.74 -6.62 -9.51
CA ASP A 4 1.06 -6.79 -10.78
C ASP A 4 0.09 -5.61 -10.98
N LEU A 5 0.49 -4.67 -11.83
CA LEU A 5 -0.29 -3.47 -12.09
C LEU A 5 -1.41 -3.69 -13.10
N ASP A 6 -1.38 -4.79 -13.85
CA ASP A 6 -2.45 -5.15 -14.78
C ASP A 6 -3.59 -5.82 -14.02
N GLU A 7 -3.26 -6.66 -13.06
CA GLU A 7 -4.21 -7.27 -12.13
C GLU A 7 -4.57 -6.36 -10.93
N HIS A 8 -3.95 -5.19 -10.83
CA HIS A 8 -4.18 -4.23 -9.75
C HIS A 8 -3.93 -4.78 -8.34
N VAL A 9 -2.88 -5.58 -8.18
CA VAL A 9 -2.51 -6.18 -6.89
C VAL A 9 -1.04 -6.02 -6.56
N ILE A 10 -0.75 -5.94 -5.27
CA ILE A 10 0.60 -5.97 -4.72
C ILE A 10 0.66 -7.07 -3.66
N ARG A 11 1.69 -7.90 -3.73
CA ARG A 11 2.03 -8.85 -2.68
C ARG A 11 2.91 -8.15 -1.66
N VAL A 12 2.48 -8.13 -0.41
CA VAL A 12 3.26 -7.58 0.69
C VAL A 12 3.58 -8.65 1.71
N THR A 13 4.79 -8.59 2.24
CA THR A 13 5.24 -9.48 3.32
C THR A 13 5.24 -8.72 4.62
N GLY A 14 4.45 -9.17 5.57
CA GLY A 14 4.32 -8.58 6.89
C GLY A 14 5.16 -9.29 7.95
N LYS A 15 4.87 -8.97 9.21
CA LYS A 15 5.50 -9.59 10.38
C LYS A 15 5.33 -11.11 10.35
N GLY A 16 6.39 -11.85 10.68
CA GLY A 16 6.38 -13.30 10.65
C GLY A 16 6.36 -13.91 9.24
N SER A 17 6.88 -13.17 8.24
CA SER A 17 6.92 -13.59 6.83
C SER A 17 5.56 -13.93 6.22
N LYS A 18 4.48 -13.47 6.81
CA LYS A 18 3.13 -13.64 6.26
C LYS A 18 2.94 -12.77 5.04
N GLN A 19 2.62 -13.40 3.93
CA GLN A 19 2.32 -12.72 2.67
C GLN A 19 0.82 -12.48 2.54
N ARG A 20 0.47 -11.35 1.93
CA ARG A 20 -0.91 -11.04 1.56
C ARG A 20 -0.95 -10.25 0.27
N LEU A 21 -2.03 -10.41 -0.48
CA LEU A 21 -2.33 -9.59 -1.64
C LEU A 21 -3.12 -8.36 -1.20
N VAL A 22 -2.69 -7.22 -1.68
CA VAL A 22 -3.34 -5.93 -1.41
C VAL A 22 -3.80 -5.35 -2.73
N PRO A 23 -5.08 -5.01 -2.89
CA PRO A 23 -5.58 -4.37 -4.10
C PRO A 23 -5.07 -2.93 -4.21
N VAL A 24 -4.88 -2.48 -5.45
CA VAL A 24 -4.40 -1.13 -5.77
C VAL A 24 -5.38 -0.47 -6.72
N GLY A 25 -5.88 0.70 -6.36
CA GLY A 25 -6.81 1.45 -7.20
C GLY A 25 -6.20 1.94 -8.50
N GLY A 26 -7.04 2.19 -9.52
CA GLY A 26 -6.60 2.57 -10.85
C GLY A 26 -5.72 3.82 -10.89
N TYR A 27 -6.06 4.86 -10.14
CA TYR A 27 -5.23 6.07 -10.04
C TYR A 27 -3.85 5.79 -9.43
N ALA A 28 -3.77 4.91 -8.42
CA ALA A 28 -2.50 4.51 -7.83
C ALA A 28 -1.66 3.69 -8.82
N CYS A 29 -2.28 2.80 -9.59
CA CYS A 29 -1.59 2.06 -10.66
C CYS A 29 -1.02 2.99 -11.73
N GLN A 30 -1.77 3.98 -12.17
CA GLN A 30 -1.29 4.99 -13.12
C GLN A 30 -0.11 5.78 -12.57
N ALA A 31 -0.20 6.23 -11.32
CA ALA A 31 0.89 6.95 -10.66
C ALA A 31 2.14 6.08 -10.49
N LEU A 32 1.97 4.80 -10.15
CA LEU A 32 3.07 3.85 -10.04
C LEU A 32 3.74 3.57 -11.40
N ARG A 33 2.98 3.37 -12.46
CA ARG A 33 3.54 3.21 -13.82
C ARG A 33 4.37 4.41 -14.21
N ARG A 34 3.81 5.60 -14.05
CA ARG A 34 4.54 6.83 -14.34
C ARG A 34 5.81 6.97 -13.50
N TYR A 35 5.75 6.65 -12.22
CA TYR A 35 6.92 6.66 -11.35
C TYR A 35 8.00 5.66 -11.82
N LEU A 36 7.61 4.45 -12.18
CA LEU A 36 8.53 3.40 -12.64
C LEU A 36 9.21 3.76 -13.96
N ASP A 37 8.48 4.39 -14.86
CA ASP A 37 8.97 4.72 -16.20
C ASP A 37 9.81 6.01 -16.21
N GLU A 38 9.40 7.03 -15.48
CA GLU A 38 9.99 8.36 -15.55
C GLU A 38 10.96 8.66 -14.39
N ALA A 39 10.51 8.44 -13.14
CA ALA A 39 11.24 8.93 -11.97
C ALA A 39 12.24 7.91 -11.41
N ARG A 40 11.84 6.66 -11.29
CA ARG A 40 12.68 5.63 -10.67
C ARG A 40 14.03 5.43 -11.37
N PRO A 41 14.12 5.37 -12.72
CA PRO A 41 15.42 5.24 -13.40
C PRO A 41 16.37 6.42 -13.14
N VAL A 42 15.81 7.63 -13.01
CA VAL A 42 16.58 8.84 -12.69
C VAL A 42 17.14 8.77 -11.26
N LEU A 43 16.31 8.34 -10.32
CA LEU A 43 16.72 8.18 -8.91
C LEU A 43 17.76 7.07 -8.76
N GLU A 44 17.59 5.95 -9.43
CA GLU A 44 18.51 4.82 -9.38
C GLU A 44 19.94 5.19 -9.81
N ARG A 45 20.07 6.02 -10.85
CA ARG A 45 21.37 6.53 -11.34
C ARG A 45 22.08 7.47 -10.36
N ARG A 46 21.38 8.01 -9.36
CA ARG A 46 21.97 8.91 -8.36
C ARG A 46 22.74 8.18 -7.25
N LYS A 47 22.63 6.88 -7.18
CA LYS A 47 23.38 6.09 -6.19
C LYS A 47 24.87 6.11 -6.51
N ARG A 48 25.65 6.74 -5.63
CA ARG A 48 27.09 7.00 -5.85
C ARG A 48 28.01 5.83 -5.51
N SER A 49 27.56 4.87 -4.67
CA SER A 49 28.38 3.74 -4.25
C SER A 49 27.52 2.50 -4.01
N GLY A 50 28.08 1.32 -4.25
CA GLY A 50 27.40 0.04 -4.11
C GLY A 50 26.53 -0.32 -5.32
N SER A 51 25.88 -1.50 -5.25
CA SER A 51 24.98 -1.97 -6.29
C SER A 51 23.68 -1.15 -6.33
N ALA A 52 23.09 -1.04 -7.50
CA ALA A 52 21.77 -0.41 -7.66
C ALA A 52 20.73 -1.07 -6.73
N GLU A 53 19.84 -0.26 -6.17
CA GLU A 53 18.77 -0.74 -5.28
C GLU A 53 17.62 -1.32 -6.09
N ARG A 54 17.83 -2.52 -6.64
CA ARG A 54 16.89 -3.14 -7.57
C ARG A 54 15.62 -3.69 -6.91
N ARG A 55 15.70 -4.02 -5.62
CA ARG A 55 14.58 -4.64 -4.88
C ARG A 55 13.63 -3.65 -4.24
N ALA A 56 14.04 -2.41 -4.02
CA ALA A 56 13.18 -1.39 -3.48
C ALA A 56 12.28 -0.80 -4.57
N LEU A 57 10.99 -0.73 -4.31
CA LEU A 57 10.06 -0.04 -5.20
C LEU A 57 10.33 1.46 -5.15
N PHE A 58 10.28 2.06 -3.96
CA PHE A 58 10.46 3.49 -3.78
C PHE A 58 11.88 3.85 -3.37
N LEU A 59 12.44 4.81 -4.07
CA LEU A 59 13.78 5.33 -3.84
C LEU A 59 13.73 6.78 -3.34
N ASN A 60 14.69 7.14 -2.49
CA ASN A 60 14.91 8.51 -2.08
C ASN A 60 15.73 9.30 -3.13
N LYS A 61 15.98 10.57 -2.87
CA LYS A 61 16.77 11.44 -3.76
C LYS A 61 18.22 10.99 -4.00
N ARG A 62 18.74 10.07 -3.18
CA ARG A 62 20.09 9.50 -3.29
C ARG A 62 20.11 8.14 -4.01
N GLY A 63 18.97 7.67 -4.48
CA GLY A 63 18.83 6.35 -5.13
C GLY A 63 18.85 5.17 -4.17
N CYS A 64 18.63 5.41 -2.88
CA CYS A 64 18.53 4.38 -1.86
C CYS A 64 17.08 4.11 -1.50
N ARG A 65 16.82 2.93 -0.90
CA ARG A 65 15.51 2.55 -0.39
C ARG A 65 14.92 3.66 0.49
N LEU A 66 13.66 3.98 0.28
CA LEU A 66 12.94 4.95 1.08
C LEU A 66 12.77 4.43 2.51
N SER A 67 13.12 5.24 3.52
CA SER A 67 12.96 4.91 4.93
C SER A 67 11.53 5.16 5.42
N ARG A 68 11.18 4.59 6.57
CA ARG A 68 9.88 4.89 7.23
C ARG A 68 9.71 6.38 7.50
N GLN A 69 10.75 7.04 7.98
CA GLN A 69 10.74 8.47 8.26
C GLN A 69 10.46 9.27 6.98
N SER A 70 11.11 8.91 5.87
CA SER A 70 10.89 9.57 4.59
C SER A 70 9.46 9.34 4.06
N VAL A 71 8.87 8.17 4.26
CA VAL A 71 7.46 7.92 3.91
C VAL A 71 6.53 8.84 4.71
N TRP A 72 6.78 8.99 6.01
CA TRP A 72 6.04 9.90 6.87
C TRP A 72 6.08 11.33 6.35
N GLU A 73 7.26 11.81 6.01
CA GLU A 73 7.47 13.17 5.48
C GLU A 73 6.77 13.37 4.13
N VAL A 74 6.83 12.38 3.23
CA VAL A 74 6.13 12.42 1.94
C VAL A 74 4.62 12.51 2.13
N VAL A 75 4.05 11.68 3.00
CA VAL A 75 2.60 11.69 3.29
C VAL A 75 2.19 13.02 3.93
N LYS A 76 2.96 13.51 4.90
CA LYS A 76 2.71 14.79 5.56
C LYS A 76 2.72 15.94 4.54
N ALA A 77 3.77 16.03 3.73
CA ALA A 77 3.89 17.07 2.71
C ALA A 77 2.76 16.99 1.65
N ALA A 78 2.32 15.79 1.30
CA ALA A 78 1.17 15.62 0.41
C ALA A 78 -0.12 16.16 1.02
N GLY A 79 -0.34 15.91 2.32
CA GLY A 79 -1.47 16.46 3.06
C GLY A 79 -1.46 17.99 3.12
N GLU A 80 -0.31 18.59 3.36
CA GLU A 80 -0.13 20.05 3.37
C GLU A 80 -0.45 20.65 2.00
N ARG A 81 0.07 20.07 0.92
CA ARG A 81 -0.23 20.52 -0.45
C ARG A 81 -1.70 20.38 -0.82
N ALA A 82 -2.37 19.39 -0.27
CA ALA A 82 -3.81 19.17 -0.47
C ALA A 82 -4.68 20.03 0.46
N HIS A 83 -4.09 20.91 1.26
CA HIS A 83 -4.77 21.77 2.24
C HIS A 83 -5.64 21.00 3.23
N ILE A 84 -5.20 19.80 3.63
CA ILE A 84 -5.88 19.00 4.64
C ILE A 84 -5.56 19.58 6.01
N ALA A 85 -6.60 20.00 6.73
CA ALA A 85 -6.46 20.75 7.99
C ALA A 85 -5.76 19.95 9.11
N LYS A 86 -5.92 18.63 9.11
CA LYS A 86 -5.28 17.74 10.10
C LYS A 86 -4.01 17.13 9.50
N PRO A 87 -2.92 16.97 10.30
CA PRO A 87 -1.73 16.28 9.83
C PRO A 87 -2.05 14.88 9.34
N LEU A 88 -1.56 14.54 8.14
CA LEU A 88 -1.65 13.19 7.59
C LEU A 88 -0.41 12.40 7.96
N HIS A 89 -0.64 11.15 8.38
CA HIS A 89 0.40 10.15 8.51
C HIS A 89 -0.08 8.79 7.97
N PRO A 90 0.82 7.80 7.78
CA PRO A 90 0.43 6.50 7.25
C PRO A 90 -0.71 5.81 8.00
N HIS A 91 -0.73 5.91 9.33
CA HIS A 91 -1.82 5.36 10.15
C HIS A 91 -3.17 6.04 9.92
N THR A 92 -3.17 7.33 9.60
CA THR A 92 -4.39 8.07 9.22
C THR A 92 -4.99 7.50 7.95
N LEU A 93 -4.16 7.25 6.95
CA LEU A 93 -4.58 6.64 5.69
C LEU A 93 -5.09 5.21 5.89
N ARG A 94 -4.40 4.44 6.72
CA ARG A 94 -4.80 3.08 7.09
C ARG A 94 -6.17 3.07 7.78
N HIS A 95 -6.39 3.96 8.73
CA HIS A 95 -7.66 4.09 9.43
C HIS A 95 -8.80 4.51 8.49
N SER A 96 -8.54 5.47 7.61
CA SER A 96 -9.51 5.90 6.60
C SER A 96 -9.87 4.76 5.64
N PHE A 97 -8.91 3.98 5.22
CA PHE A 97 -9.12 2.81 4.38
C PHE A 97 -10.07 1.80 5.05
N ALA A 98 -9.77 1.44 6.31
CA ALA A 98 -10.62 0.54 7.09
C ALA A 98 -12.05 1.08 7.25
N THR A 99 -12.18 2.35 7.61
CA THR A 99 -13.46 3.01 7.80
C THR A 99 -14.28 3.02 6.51
N HIS A 100 -13.68 3.37 5.39
CA HIS A 100 -14.37 3.39 4.09
C HIS A 100 -14.84 2.00 3.66
N LEU A 101 -14.04 0.96 3.89
CA LEU A 101 -14.44 -0.41 3.58
C LEU A 101 -15.64 -0.86 4.43
N ILE A 102 -15.61 -0.59 5.74
CA ILE A 102 -16.71 -0.93 6.65
C ILE A 102 -17.98 -0.16 6.27
N GLN A 103 -17.86 1.13 6.02
CA GLN A 103 -19.00 1.96 5.57
C GLN A 103 -19.56 1.52 4.22
N GLY A 104 -18.72 0.99 3.35
CA GLY A 104 -19.11 0.44 2.05
C GLY A 104 -19.69 -0.98 2.13
N GLY A 105 -19.84 -1.56 3.31
CA GLY A 105 -20.48 -2.86 3.55
C GLY A 105 -19.52 -4.05 3.69
N ALA A 106 -18.20 -3.82 3.69
CA ALA A 106 -17.25 -4.88 3.96
C ALA A 106 -17.33 -5.33 5.43
N ASP A 107 -17.21 -6.64 5.67
CA ASP A 107 -17.17 -7.14 7.04
C ASP A 107 -15.80 -6.86 7.70
N VAL A 108 -15.82 -6.80 9.03
CA VAL A 108 -14.63 -6.47 9.84
C VAL A 108 -13.50 -7.46 9.61
N ARG A 109 -13.80 -8.73 9.38
CA ARG A 109 -12.80 -9.78 9.16
C ARG A 109 -12.06 -9.57 7.85
N THR A 110 -12.77 -9.27 6.75
CA THR A 110 -12.16 -8.94 5.46
C THR A 110 -11.22 -7.75 5.58
N VAL A 111 -11.63 -6.70 6.30
CA VAL A 111 -10.81 -5.53 6.55
C VAL A 111 -9.55 -5.89 7.35
N GLN A 112 -9.67 -6.72 8.37
CA GLN A 112 -8.52 -7.19 9.16
C GLN A 112 -7.54 -8.01 8.32
N GLU A 113 -8.02 -8.88 7.44
CA GLU A 113 -7.18 -9.65 6.51
C GLU A 113 -6.41 -8.74 5.55
N LEU A 114 -7.06 -7.75 4.96
CA LEU A 114 -6.41 -6.77 4.08
C LEU A 114 -5.33 -5.97 4.80
N LEU A 115 -5.59 -5.57 6.04
CA LEU A 115 -4.66 -4.79 6.85
C LEU A 115 -3.59 -5.64 7.53
N GLY A 116 -3.78 -6.95 7.60
CA GLY A 116 -2.83 -7.87 8.23
C GLY A 116 -2.74 -7.70 9.74
N HIS A 117 -3.85 -7.44 10.41
CA HIS A 117 -3.92 -7.45 11.88
C HIS A 117 -3.63 -8.85 12.40
N ALA A 118 -2.49 -9.00 13.08
CA ALA A 118 -2.06 -10.25 13.70
C ALA A 118 -2.80 -10.56 15.02
N SER A 119 -3.69 -9.69 15.48
CA SER A 119 -4.25 -9.74 16.83
C SER A 119 -5.71 -10.15 16.89
N VAL A 120 -6.12 -11.11 16.09
CA VAL A 120 -7.30 -11.86 16.49
C VAL A 120 -6.80 -13.03 17.35
N THR A 121 -6.71 -12.79 18.62
CA THR A 121 -6.56 -13.82 19.66
C THR A 121 -7.80 -14.69 19.70
N THR A 122 -8.09 -15.40 18.65
CA THR A 122 -9.11 -16.41 18.67
C THR A 122 -8.65 -17.58 17.83
N THR A 123 -8.47 -18.68 18.48
CA THR A 123 -8.50 -20.06 18.03
C THR A 123 -9.73 -20.35 17.15
N GLN A 124 -10.20 -19.41 16.37
CA GLN A 124 -11.30 -19.65 15.46
C GLN A 124 -10.75 -20.14 14.14
N ILE A 125 -11.28 -21.24 13.71
CA ILE A 125 -11.12 -21.86 12.42
C ILE A 125 -11.17 -20.78 11.34
N TYR A 126 -9.99 -20.44 10.81
CA TYR A 126 -9.87 -19.49 9.73
C TYR A 126 -10.45 -20.11 8.45
N THR A 127 -11.62 -19.69 8.07
CA THR A 127 -11.99 -19.74 6.67
C THR A 127 -11.06 -18.72 5.99
N HIS A 128 -10.12 -19.21 5.21
CA HIS A 128 -9.27 -18.36 4.40
C HIS A 128 -10.17 -17.55 3.46
N VAL A 129 -10.15 -16.23 3.61
CA VAL A 129 -10.76 -15.34 2.63
C VAL A 129 -9.88 -15.44 1.39
N SER A 130 -10.44 -15.82 0.25
CA SER A 130 -9.65 -15.94 -0.98
C SER A 130 -9.16 -14.57 -1.42
N PRO A 131 -8.00 -14.48 -2.11
CA PRO A 131 -7.54 -13.22 -2.70
C PRO A 131 -8.58 -12.54 -3.57
N GLU A 132 -9.35 -13.30 -4.33
CA GLU A 132 -10.43 -12.81 -5.19
C GLU A 132 -11.53 -12.13 -4.36
N SER A 133 -11.93 -12.73 -3.25
CA SER A 133 -12.91 -12.15 -2.33
C SER A 133 -12.44 -10.84 -1.70
N LEU A 134 -11.14 -10.71 -1.39
CA LEU A 134 -10.56 -9.48 -0.87
C LEU A 134 -10.57 -8.35 -1.92
N ILE A 135 -10.25 -8.68 -3.16
CA ILE A 135 -10.27 -7.73 -4.28
C ILE A 135 -11.71 -7.30 -4.56
N GLU A 136 -12.65 -8.23 -4.60
CA GLU A 136 -14.07 -7.95 -4.79
C GLU A 136 -14.61 -7.03 -3.69
N ALA A 137 -14.32 -7.31 -2.43
CA ALA A 137 -14.70 -6.47 -1.30
C ALA A 137 -14.13 -5.04 -1.43
N TYR A 138 -12.89 -4.91 -1.87
CA TYR A 138 -12.28 -3.61 -2.12
C TYR A 138 -12.97 -2.87 -3.26
N LEU A 139 -13.20 -3.51 -4.40
CA LEU A 139 -13.84 -2.91 -5.57
C LEU A 139 -15.28 -2.46 -5.29
N THR A 140 -15.97 -3.21 -4.43
CA THR A 140 -17.36 -2.93 -4.09
C THR A 140 -17.50 -1.82 -3.03
N ALA A 141 -16.60 -1.82 -2.03
CA ALA A 141 -16.78 -1.02 -0.82
C ALA A 141 -15.92 0.25 -0.77
N HIS A 142 -14.79 0.31 -1.49
CA HIS A 142 -13.88 1.44 -1.35
C HIS A 142 -14.11 2.52 -2.43
N PRO A 143 -14.23 3.82 -2.05
CA PRO A 143 -14.53 4.90 -3.01
C PRO A 143 -13.45 5.14 -4.07
N ARG A 144 -12.22 4.71 -3.82
CA ARG A 144 -11.07 4.86 -4.73
C ARG A 144 -10.69 3.58 -5.47
N ALA A 145 -11.57 2.58 -5.46
CA ALA A 145 -11.34 1.30 -6.14
C ALA A 145 -11.42 1.40 -7.68
N ARG A 146 -12.02 2.44 -8.21
CA ARG A 146 -12.21 2.68 -9.66
C ARG A 146 -10.99 3.32 -10.28
#